data_3ced57bd7f7f82f74fb9c7b2146ff468
#
_entry.id   3ced57bd7f7f82f74fb9c7b2146ff468
#
_cell.length_a   1.000
_cell.length_b   1.000
_cell.length_c   1.000
_cell.angle_alpha   90.00
_cell.angle_beta   90.00
_cell.angle_gamma   90.00
#
_symmetry.space_group_name_H-M   'P 1'
#
loop_
_entity.id
_entity.type
_entity.pdbx_description
1 polymer ?
#
loop_
_entity_poly.entity_id
_entity_poly.type
_entity_poly.pdbx_seq_one_letter_code
_entity_poly.pdbx_strand_id
1 'polypeptide(L)'
;MMRNEDFRSIYDSLRYPSDVKSMAKEFDLDEELLRVIFTQKVTRDTTKKFYRVQRIAPQLLREWKQGRSMLQLSRKHAFPPILMGMMIFQANGCSKKVFWKHVREPNAITDARLKREIIEITEDDCVYSPWANEEQYKRGIWGEEQLQGWLNARGLTYRTEKDLRGEFPKTPDCL
;
A
#
# COMPACT_ATOMS: atom_id res chain seq x y z
N MET A 1 -25.89 -5.45 -5.74
CA MET A 1 -24.85 -6.49 -5.56
C MET A 1 -24.07 -6.59 -6.87
N MET A 2 -22.76 -6.37 -6.85
CA MET A 2 -21.89 -6.40 -8.03
C MET A 2 -21.81 -7.82 -8.60
N ARG A 3 -22.00 -7.99 -9.94
CA ARG A 3 -21.88 -9.30 -10.60
C ARG A 3 -20.40 -9.72 -10.69
N ASN A 4 -20.11 -11.00 -10.74
CA ASN A 4 -18.73 -11.51 -10.84
C ASN A 4 -18.00 -11.04 -12.09
N GLU A 5 -18.72 -10.81 -13.19
CA GLU A 5 -18.16 -10.33 -14.45
C GLU A 5 -17.74 -8.86 -14.33
N ASP A 6 -18.58 -8.03 -13.69
CA ASP A 6 -18.27 -6.61 -13.44
C ASP A 6 -17.04 -6.50 -12.51
N PHE A 7 -16.98 -7.33 -11.46
CA PHE A 7 -15.81 -7.36 -10.55
C PHE A 7 -14.52 -7.70 -11.29
N ARG A 8 -14.53 -8.71 -12.17
CA ARG A 8 -13.33 -9.08 -12.95
C ARG A 8 -12.92 -7.97 -13.89
N SER A 9 -13.86 -7.37 -14.62
CA SER A 9 -13.60 -6.24 -15.52
C SER A 9 -12.96 -5.07 -14.77
N ILE A 10 -13.52 -4.68 -13.64
CA ILE A 10 -12.98 -3.63 -12.77
C ILE A 10 -11.60 -4.01 -12.26
N TYR A 11 -11.44 -5.21 -11.70
CA TYR A 11 -10.18 -5.69 -11.15
C TYR A 11 -9.05 -5.67 -12.19
N ASP A 12 -9.30 -6.09 -13.41
CA ASP A 12 -8.31 -6.15 -14.48
C ASP A 12 -7.95 -4.76 -15.02
N SER A 13 -8.91 -3.84 -15.03
CA SER A 13 -8.75 -2.48 -15.56
C SER A 13 -8.06 -1.53 -14.58
N LEU A 14 -8.16 -1.75 -13.26
CA LEU A 14 -7.49 -0.94 -12.25
C LEU A 14 -5.98 -1.13 -12.30
N ARG A 15 -5.24 -0.17 -12.85
CA ARG A 15 -3.76 -0.20 -12.96
C ARG A 15 -3.09 0.89 -12.14
N TYR A 16 -3.70 2.06 -12.06
CA TYR A 16 -3.17 3.25 -11.40
C TYR A 16 -4.19 3.81 -10.39
N PRO A 17 -3.74 4.58 -9.38
CA PRO A 17 -4.66 5.24 -8.46
C PRO A 17 -5.70 6.14 -9.15
N SER A 18 -5.33 6.77 -10.27
CA SER A 18 -6.22 7.60 -11.09
C SER A 18 -7.42 6.84 -11.66
N ASP A 19 -7.25 5.53 -11.90
CA ASP A 19 -8.31 4.71 -12.50
C ASP A 19 -9.49 4.51 -11.54
N VAL A 20 -9.24 4.57 -10.23
CA VAL A 20 -10.27 4.43 -9.19
C VAL A 20 -11.41 5.42 -9.41
N LYS A 21 -11.08 6.70 -9.60
CA LYS A 21 -12.08 7.75 -9.77
C LYS A 21 -12.84 7.67 -11.10
N SER A 22 -12.16 7.32 -12.18
CA SER A 22 -12.78 7.16 -13.51
C SER A 22 -13.72 5.97 -13.53
N MET A 23 -13.30 4.84 -12.97
CA MET A 23 -14.10 3.62 -12.93
C MET A 23 -15.27 3.71 -11.94
N ALA A 24 -15.13 4.47 -10.83
CA ALA A 24 -16.24 4.76 -9.94
C ALA A 24 -17.41 5.40 -10.71
N LYS A 25 -17.11 6.35 -11.57
CA LYS A 25 -18.11 7.02 -12.42
C LYS A 25 -18.65 6.09 -13.51
N GLU A 26 -17.80 5.32 -14.15
CA GLU A 26 -18.18 4.44 -15.28
C GLU A 26 -19.13 3.32 -14.82
N PHE A 27 -18.86 2.72 -13.66
CA PHE A 27 -19.64 1.59 -13.13
C PHE A 27 -20.70 1.99 -12.08
N ASP A 28 -20.88 3.29 -11.83
CA ASP A 28 -21.77 3.82 -10.78
C ASP A 28 -21.54 3.14 -9.42
N LEU A 29 -20.26 3.09 -9.01
CA LEU A 29 -19.83 2.47 -7.76
C LEU A 29 -19.21 3.49 -6.81
N ASP A 30 -19.24 3.15 -5.53
CA ASP A 30 -18.55 3.91 -4.51
C ASP A 30 -17.02 3.91 -4.75
N GLU A 31 -16.42 5.09 -4.76
CA GLU A 31 -14.96 5.27 -4.92
C GLU A 31 -14.18 4.53 -3.84
N GLU A 32 -14.69 4.48 -2.60
CA GLU A 32 -14.06 3.75 -1.50
C GLU A 32 -14.03 2.24 -1.74
N LEU A 33 -15.10 1.67 -2.28
CA LEU A 33 -15.13 0.26 -2.66
C LEU A 33 -14.05 -0.06 -3.70
N LEU A 34 -13.91 0.78 -4.73
CA LEU A 34 -12.89 0.59 -5.76
C LEU A 34 -11.48 0.79 -5.23
N ARG A 35 -11.29 1.69 -4.27
CA ARG A 35 -10.02 1.90 -3.58
C ARG A 35 -9.61 0.66 -2.78
N VAL A 36 -10.55 -0.01 -2.13
CA VAL A 36 -10.31 -1.30 -1.45
C VAL A 36 -9.90 -2.37 -2.45
N ILE A 37 -10.62 -2.51 -3.57
CA ILE A 37 -10.30 -3.48 -4.64
C ILE A 37 -8.90 -3.20 -5.21
N PHE A 38 -8.57 -1.94 -5.48
CA PHE A 38 -7.26 -1.52 -5.96
C PHE A 38 -6.15 -1.89 -4.98
N THR A 39 -6.32 -1.55 -3.70
CA THR A 39 -5.36 -1.88 -2.64
C THR A 39 -5.11 -3.38 -2.53
N GLN A 40 -6.16 -4.19 -2.55
CA GLN A 40 -6.05 -5.66 -2.54
C GLN A 40 -5.30 -6.18 -3.76
N LYS A 41 -5.59 -5.64 -4.95
CA LYS A 41 -4.90 -6.00 -6.19
C LYS A 41 -3.40 -5.68 -6.11
N VAL A 42 -3.05 -4.45 -5.72
CA VAL A 42 -1.66 -4.02 -5.60
C VAL A 42 -0.91 -4.89 -4.59
N THR A 43 -1.50 -5.16 -3.43
CA THR A 43 -0.89 -6.01 -2.39
C THR A 43 -0.66 -7.43 -2.90
N ARG A 44 -1.65 -8.04 -3.56
CA ARG A 44 -1.55 -9.39 -4.12
C ARG A 44 -0.48 -9.48 -5.22
N ASP A 45 -0.45 -8.52 -6.12
CA ASP A 45 0.53 -8.46 -7.20
C ASP A 45 1.94 -8.19 -6.69
N THR A 46 2.07 -7.35 -5.67
CA THR A 46 3.34 -7.09 -4.97
C THR A 46 3.90 -8.37 -4.36
N THR A 47 3.09 -9.13 -3.63
CA THR A 47 3.51 -10.40 -3.03
C THR A 47 4.05 -11.37 -4.07
N LYS A 48 3.37 -11.51 -5.21
CA LYS A 48 3.82 -12.38 -6.32
C LYS A 48 5.13 -11.92 -6.96
N LYS A 49 5.36 -10.59 -7.02
CA LYS A 49 6.51 -10.01 -7.71
C LYS A 49 7.72 -9.79 -6.79
N PHE A 50 7.53 -9.80 -5.47
CA PHE A 50 8.49 -9.33 -4.47
C PHE A 50 9.87 -9.97 -4.65
N TYR A 51 9.95 -11.27 -4.62
CA TYR A 51 11.24 -12.00 -4.75
C TYR A 51 11.90 -11.80 -6.12
N ARG A 52 11.12 -11.63 -7.20
CA ARG A 52 11.66 -11.33 -8.52
C ARG A 52 12.32 -9.96 -8.54
N VAL A 53 11.64 -8.94 -8.00
CA VAL A 53 12.17 -7.56 -7.94
C VAL A 53 13.38 -7.49 -7.01
N GLN A 54 13.35 -8.18 -5.86
CA GLN A 54 14.48 -8.27 -4.95
C GLN A 54 15.72 -8.88 -5.64
N ARG A 55 15.55 -9.91 -6.45
CA ARG A 55 16.66 -10.55 -7.18
C ARG A 55 17.34 -9.61 -8.17
N ILE A 56 16.59 -8.73 -8.82
CA ILE A 56 17.12 -7.77 -9.79
C ILE A 56 17.50 -6.42 -9.14
N ALA A 57 17.44 -6.28 -7.82
CA ALA A 57 17.77 -5.03 -7.12
C ALA A 57 19.16 -4.45 -7.47
N PRO A 58 20.24 -5.25 -7.68
CA PRO A 58 21.50 -4.71 -8.16
C PRO A 58 21.43 -4.10 -9.57
N GLN A 59 20.57 -4.61 -10.44
CA GLN A 59 20.32 -4.04 -11.76
C GLN A 59 19.52 -2.74 -11.63
N LEU A 60 18.49 -2.71 -10.79
CA LEU A 60 17.69 -1.50 -10.52
C LEU A 60 18.58 -0.36 -10.00
N LEU A 61 19.51 -0.66 -9.11
CA LEU A 61 20.50 0.30 -8.62
C LEU A 61 21.38 0.86 -9.74
N ARG A 62 21.86 0.02 -10.67
CA ARG A 62 22.64 0.47 -11.84
C ARG A 62 21.82 1.41 -12.73
N GLU A 63 20.58 1.03 -13.07
CA GLU A 63 19.68 1.85 -13.88
C GLU A 63 19.38 3.19 -13.21
N TRP A 64 19.18 3.21 -11.89
CA TRP A 64 19.00 4.43 -11.11
C TRP A 64 20.25 5.32 -11.14
N LYS A 65 21.45 4.76 -10.94
CA LYS A 65 22.72 5.49 -11.04
C LYS A 65 22.97 6.07 -12.44
N GLN A 66 22.42 5.40 -13.48
CA GLN A 66 22.48 5.87 -14.88
C GLN A 66 21.44 6.95 -15.20
N GLY A 67 20.66 7.42 -14.24
CA GLY A 67 19.75 8.55 -14.39
C GLY A 67 18.25 8.21 -14.43
N ARG A 68 17.84 6.94 -14.45
CA ARG A 68 16.42 6.60 -14.32
C ARG A 68 15.91 6.94 -12.93
N SER A 69 14.69 7.49 -12.83
CA SER A 69 14.09 7.76 -11.53
C SER A 69 13.51 6.49 -10.89
N MET A 70 13.35 6.50 -9.57
CA MET A 70 12.71 5.40 -8.83
C MET A 70 11.27 5.18 -9.31
N LEU A 71 10.54 6.27 -9.62
CA LEU A 71 9.18 6.19 -10.15
C LEU A 71 9.13 5.56 -11.55
N GLN A 72 10.07 5.89 -12.44
CA GLN A 72 10.18 5.25 -13.76
C GLN A 72 10.44 3.74 -13.63
N LEU A 73 11.32 3.34 -12.71
CA LEU A 73 11.61 1.93 -12.44
C LEU A 73 10.40 1.20 -11.85
N SER A 74 9.68 1.84 -10.93
CA SER A 74 8.41 1.34 -10.38
C SER A 74 7.40 1.03 -11.51
N ARG A 75 7.16 1.98 -12.40
CA ARG A 75 6.23 1.83 -13.52
C ARG A 75 6.68 0.76 -14.51
N LYS A 76 7.97 0.71 -14.85
CA LYS A 76 8.57 -0.31 -15.74
C LYS A 76 8.33 -1.73 -15.23
N HIS A 77 8.42 -1.95 -13.92
CA HIS A 77 8.27 -3.26 -13.31
C HIS A 77 6.88 -3.53 -12.74
N ALA A 78 5.95 -2.55 -12.85
CA ALA A 78 4.62 -2.57 -12.23
C ALA A 78 4.72 -3.03 -10.76
N PHE A 79 5.54 -2.30 -9.98
CA PHE A 79 5.84 -2.58 -8.58
C PHE A 79 5.70 -1.29 -7.75
N PRO A 80 5.18 -1.33 -6.51
CA PRO A 80 4.89 -0.13 -5.74
C PRO A 80 6.09 0.82 -5.60
N PRO A 81 5.91 2.14 -5.78
CA PRO A 81 6.99 3.12 -5.80
C PRO A 81 7.85 3.12 -4.54
N ILE A 82 7.23 3.12 -3.36
CA ILE A 82 7.95 3.08 -2.06
C ILE A 82 8.79 1.80 -1.93
N LEU A 83 8.23 0.66 -2.31
CA LEU A 83 8.96 -0.61 -2.22
C LEU A 83 10.08 -0.67 -3.26
N MET A 84 9.90 -0.06 -4.44
CA MET A 84 10.96 0.09 -5.44
C MET A 84 12.13 0.92 -4.89
N GLY A 85 11.84 2.07 -4.29
CA GLY A 85 12.86 2.89 -3.63
C GLY A 85 13.59 2.11 -2.53
N MET A 86 12.86 1.40 -1.70
CA MET A 86 13.44 0.55 -0.65
C MET A 86 14.41 -0.51 -1.20
N MET A 87 14.04 -1.18 -2.31
CA MET A 87 14.92 -2.18 -2.96
C MET A 87 16.21 -1.56 -3.49
N ILE A 88 16.13 -0.37 -4.10
CA ILE A 88 17.30 0.38 -4.61
C ILE A 88 18.22 0.80 -3.44
N PHE A 89 17.63 1.31 -2.34
CA PHE A 89 18.38 1.68 -1.15
C PHE A 89 19.12 0.51 -0.52
N GLN A 90 18.45 -0.62 -0.36
CA GLN A 90 19.05 -1.83 0.19
C GLN A 90 20.18 -2.37 -0.71
N ALA A 91 20.00 -2.35 -2.04
CA ALA A 91 21.05 -2.70 -2.99
C ALA A 91 22.25 -1.75 -2.95
N ASN A 92 22.05 -0.49 -2.53
CA ASN A 92 23.13 0.48 -2.31
C ASN A 92 23.76 0.39 -0.90
N GLY A 93 23.46 -0.65 -0.13
CA GLY A 93 24.02 -0.86 1.21
C GLY A 93 23.33 -0.09 2.34
N CYS A 94 22.23 0.61 2.05
CA CYS A 94 21.48 1.35 3.05
C CYS A 94 20.47 0.45 3.76
N SER A 95 20.33 0.60 5.08
CA SER A 95 19.35 -0.17 5.84
C SER A 95 17.91 0.29 5.55
N LYS A 96 16.96 -0.63 5.74
CA LYS A 96 15.53 -0.32 5.70
C LYS A 96 15.15 0.84 6.64
N LYS A 97 15.77 0.93 7.81
CA LYS A 97 15.53 1.99 8.80
C LYS A 97 15.91 3.37 8.24
N VAL A 98 17.05 3.46 7.55
CA VAL A 98 17.52 4.70 6.90
C VAL A 98 16.56 5.13 5.78
N PHE A 99 16.13 4.20 4.94
CA PHE A 99 15.13 4.48 3.91
C PHE A 99 13.86 5.07 4.50
N TRP A 100 13.27 4.43 5.52
CA TRP A 100 12.04 4.93 6.14
C TRP A 100 12.21 6.25 6.87
N LYS A 101 13.42 6.56 7.38
CA LYS A 101 13.72 7.89 7.90
C LYS A 101 13.63 8.94 6.78
N HIS A 102 14.23 8.68 5.61
CA HIS A 102 14.14 9.60 4.46
C HIS A 102 12.70 9.81 3.98
N VAL A 103 11.89 8.75 3.95
CA VAL A 103 10.47 8.85 3.56
C VAL A 103 9.66 9.73 4.53
N ARG A 104 9.94 9.66 5.84
CA ARG A 104 9.24 10.46 6.85
C ARG A 104 9.77 11.89 6.95
N GLU A 105 11.04 12.09 6.70
CA GLU A 105 11.76 13.36 6.87
C GLU A 105 12.49 13.78 5.58
N PRO A 106 11.77 13.92 4.44
CA PRO A 106 12.42 14.19 3.14
C PRO A 106 13.19 15.53 3.14
N ASN A 107 12.80 16.47 3.99
CA ASN A 107 13.50 17.76 4.11
C ASN A 107 14.90 17.65 4.74
N ALA A 108 15.21 16.58 5.45
CA ALA A 108 16.53 16.32 5.99
C ALA A 108 17.53 15.75 4.95
N ILE A 109 17.06 15.43 3.74
CA ILE A 109 17.90 14.90 2.65
C ILE A 109 18.64 16.07 1.97
N THR A 110 19.96 16.02 1.98
CA THR A 110 20.82 17.04 1.37
C THR A 110 20.97 16.91 -0.14
N ASP A 111 20.93 15.67 -0.66
CA ASP A 111 20.97 15.40 -2.10
C ASP A 111 19.62 15.78 -2.75
N ALA A 112 19.67 16.81 -3.60
CA ALA A 112 18.45 17.37 -4.22
C ALA A 112 17.73 16.38 -5.14
N ARG A 113 18.46 15.51 -5.85
CA ARG A 113 17.86 14.47 -6.69
C ARG A 113 17.15 13.45 -5.83
N LEU A 114 17.84 12.93 -4.83
CA LEU A 114 17.30 11.93 -3.93
C LEU A 114 16.06 12.45 -3.19
N LYS A 115 16.13 13.70 -2.67
CA LYS A 115 14.99 14.36 -2.02
C LYS A 115 13.76 14.39 -2.91
N ARG A 116 13.92 14.89 -4.14
CA ARG A 116 12.81 14.94 -5.12
C ARG A 116 12.24 13.56 -5.39
N GLU A 117 13.09 12.56 -5.67
CA GLU A 117 12.64 11.21 -5.99
C GLU A 117 11.92 10.54 -4.79
N ILE A 118 12.38 10.76 -3.55
CA ILE A 118 11.70 10.26 -2.35
C ILE A 118 10.31 10.89 -2.20
N ILE A 119 10.18 12.19 -2.45
CA ILE A 119 8.88 12.87 -2.42
C ILE A 119 7.97 12.29 -3.51
N GLU A 120 8.44 12.19 -4.76
CA GLU A 120 7.67 11.66 -5.88
C GLU A 120 7.13 10.25 -5.62
N ILE A 121 7.97 9.32 -5.12
CA ILE A 121 7.52 7.95 -4.83
C ILE A 121 6.59 7.88 -3.62
N THR A 122 6.70 8.80 -2.68
CA THR A 122 5.83 8.87 -1.50
C THR A 122 4.44 9.39 -1.86
N GLU A 123 4.36 10.37 -2.74
CA GLU A 123 3.11 10.95 -3.21
C GLU A 123 2.36 10.02 -4.18
N ASP A 124 3.09 9.30 -5.06
CA ASP A 124 2.50 8.38 -6.05
C ASP A 124 2.03 7.05 -5.43
N ASP A 125 2.57 6.64 -4.25
CA ASP A 125 2.23 5.35 -3.63
C ASP A 125 1.05 5.47 -2.66
N CYS A 126 -0.15 5.17 -3.13
CA CYS A 126 -1.37 5.19 -2.32
C CYS A 126 -1.61 3.91 -1.48
N VAL A 127 -0.66 2.96 -1.46
CA VAL A 127 -0.80 1.69 -0.73
C VAL A 127 0.25 1.55 0.38
N TYR A 128 1.52 1.90 0.10
CA TYR A 128 2.64 1.68 1.03
C TYR A 128 3.24 2.96 1.61
N SER A 129 2.77 4.14 1.20
CA SER A 129 3.22 5.40 1.78
C SER A 129 2.78 5.57 3.24
N PRO A 130 3.48 6.39 4.05
CA PRO A 130 3.08 6.65 5.43
C PRO A 130 1.65 7.15 5.56
N TRP A 131 1.23 8.06 4.67
CA TRP A 131 -0.13 8.60 4.67
C TRP A 131 -1.18 7.55 4.30
N ALA A 132 -0.88 6.66 3.34
CA ALA A 132 -1.78 5.57 2.97
C ALA A 132 -1.95 4.57 4.13
N ASN A 133 -0.87 4.26 4.83
CA ASN A 133 -0.91 3.40 6.02
C ASN A 133 -1.74 4.04 7.15
N GLU A 134 -1.61 5.35 7.37
CA GLU A 134 -2.40 6.07 8.35
C GLU A 134 -3.90 6.05 8.01
N GLU A 135 -4.26 6.29 6.75
CA GLU A 135 -5.64 6.20 6.29
C GLU A 135 -6.22 4.78 6.41
N GLN A 136 -5.43 3.74 6.09
CA GLN A 136 -5.84 2.35 6.29
C GLN A 136 -6.07 2.03 7.76
N TYR A 137 -5.21 2.52 8.65
CA TYR A 137 -5.36 2.35 10.08
C TYR A 137 -6.63 3.02 10.63
N LYS A 138 -6.91 4.27 10.22
CA LYS A 138 -8.15 4.98 10.60
C LYS A 138 -9.40 4.23 10.14
N ARG A 139 -9.39 3.68 8.93
CA ARG A 139 -10.50 2.87 8.40
C ARG A 139 -10.67 1.56 9.18
N GLY A 140 -9.56 0.92 9.57
CA GLY A 140 -9.61 -0.28 10.41
C GLY A 140 -10.33 0.01 11.74
N ILE A 141 -9.92 1.06 12.44
CA ILE A 141 -10.58 1.50 13.69
C ILE A 141 -12.06 1.76 13.48
N TRP A 142 -12.41 2.54 12.44
CA TRP A 142 -13.80 2.84 12.14
C TRP A 142 -14.62 1.57 11.87
N GLY A 143 -14.08 0.60 11.12
CA GLY A 143 -14.73 -0.67 10.85
C GLY A 143 -14.98 -1.50 12.12
N GLU A 144 -13.98 -1.54 13.01
CA GLU A 144 -14.11 -2.19 14.33
C GLU A 144 -15.20 -1.54 15.18
N GLU A 145 -15.24 -0.21 15.23
CA GLU A 145 -16.28 0.55 15.97
C GLU A 145 -17.69 0.27 15.41
N GLN A 146 -17.84 0.22 14.08
CA GLN A 146 -19.12 -0.13 13.45
C GLN A 146 -19.56 -1.56 13.79
N LEU A 147 -18.64 -2.53 13.74
CA LEU A 147 -18.91 -3.90 14.11
C LEU A 147 -19.32 -4.03 15.59
N GLN A 148 -18.58 -3.38 16.48
CA GLN A 148 -18.89 -3.36 17.90
C GLN A 148 -20.26 -2.73 18.19
N GLY A 149 -20.57 -1.60 17.51
CA GLY A 149 -21.89 -0.98 17.60
C GLY A 149 -23.02 -1.91 17.12
N TRP A 150 -22.80 -2.63 16.05
CA TRP A 150 -23.76 -3.59 15.51
C TRP A 150 -23.98 -4.79 16.46
N LEU A 151 -22.91 -5.33 17.08
CA LEU A 151 -22.97 -6.41 18.06
C LEU A 151 -23.73 -5.96 19.32
N ASN A 152 -23.39 -4.78 19.84
CA ASN A 152 -24.05 -4.21 21.01
C ASN A 152 -25.55 -3.99 20.80
N ALA A 153 -25.92 -3.44 19.65
CA ALA A 153 -27.34 -3.23 19.30
C ALA A 153 -28.17 -4.52 19.26
N ARG A 154 -27.52 -5.67 19.10
CA ARG A 154 -28.15 -7.01 19.11
C ARG A 154 -28.01 -7.75 20.44
N GLY A 155 -27.41 -7.13 21.43
CA GLY A 155 -27.17 -7.76 22.74
C GLY A 155 -26.19 -8.95 22.68
N LEU A 156 -25.34 -9.01 21.66
CA LEU A 156 -24.33 -10.05 21.52
C LEU A 156 -23.12 -9.73 22.38
N THR A 157 -22.70 -10.68 23.21
CA THR A 157 -21.44 -10.55 23.96
C THR A 157 -20.27 -10.92 23.07
N TYR A 158 -19.21 -10.13 23.13
CA TYR A 158 -17.97 -10.38 22.37
C TYR A 158 -16.77 -9.92 23.18
N ARG A 159 -15.59 -10.38 22.80
CA ARG A 159 -14.30 -9.93 23.32
C ARG A 159 -13.47 -9.36 22.20
N THR A 160 -12.85 -8.22 22.43
CA THR A 160 -12.00 -7.54 21.45
C THR A 160 -10.58 -8.12 21.44
N GLU A 161 -9.78 -7.77 20.42
CA GLU A 161 -8.36 -8.10 20.40
C GLU A 161 -7.66 -7.69 21.69
N LYS A 162 -8.00 -6.52 22.26
CA LYS A 162 -7.41 -6.04 23.52
C LYS A 162 -7.70 -6.95 24.69
N ASP A 163 -8.92 -7.51 24.76
CA ASP A 163 -9.33 -8.41 25.83
C ASP A 163 -8.69 -9.81 25.70
N LEU A 164 -8.31 -10.18 24.47
CA LEU A 164 -7.73 -11.48 24.13
C LEU A 164 -6.20 -11.48 24.10
N ARG A 165 -5.59 -10.31 24.22
CA ARG A 165 -4.14 -10.14 24.15
C ARG A 165 -3.42 -10.96 25.22
N GLY A 166 -2.60 -11.91 24.79
CA GLY A 166 -1.84 -12.81 25.67
C GLY A 166 -2.49 -14.17 25.90
N GLU A 167 -3.77 -14.37 25.53
CA GLU A 167 -4.42 -15.67 25.62
C GLU A 167 -4.16 -16.54 24.37
N PHE A 168 -3.91 -15.90 23.21
CA PHE A 168 -3.72 -16.59 21.94
C PHE A 168 -2.42 -16.16 21.25
N PRO A 169 -1.73 -17.09 20.55
CA PRO A 169 -0.54 -16.76 19.76
C PRO A 169 -0.83 -15.76 18.62
N LYS A 170 -2.07 -15.76 18.13
CA LYS A 170 -2.59 -14.84 17.14
C LYS A 170 -4.02 -14.48 17.54
N THR A 171 -4.22 -13.24 17.90
CA THR A 171 -5.51 -12.74 18.39
C THR A 171 -6.43 -12.44 17.20
N PRO A 172 -7.68 -12.95 17.19
CA PRO A 172 -8.69 -12.51 16.23
C PRO A 172 -9.17 -11.10 16.57
N ASP A 173 -9.77 -10.41 15.60
CA ASP A 173 -10.30 -9.05 15.78
C ASP A 173 -11.47 -9.01 16.78
N CYS A 174 -12.30 -10.08 16.77
CA CYS A 174 -13.38 -10.33 17.74
C CYS A 174 -13.57 -11.84 17.96
N LEU A 175 -14.07 -12.21 19.14
CA LEU A 175 -14.56 -13.52 19.52
C LEU A 175 -15.91 -13.41 20.20
#